data_48b06e4b37c0b9d952c131cf49734dc1
#
_entry.id   48b06e4b37c0b9d952c131cf49734dc1
#
_cell.length_a   1.000
_cell.length_b   1.000
_cell.length_c   1.000
_cell.angle_alpha   90.00
_cell.angle_beta   90.00
_cell.angle_gamma   90.00
#
_symmetry.space_group_name_H-M   'P 1'
#
loop_
_entity.id
_entity.type
_entity.pdbx_description
1 polymer ?
#
loop_
_entity_poly.entity_id
_entity_poly.type
_entity_poly.pdbx_seq_one_letter_code
_entity_poly.pdbx_strand_id
1 'polypeptide(L)'
;EHFYIGEGMIPSGNWSGYPPHRHDVDNPPEEIDMEETYFYLFNPPQGFGIQKIYTPDGRIDETYTVRNYDTVAIAEGYHPLCGAPGYDMYYLWTMCGQNNRGLISSMDPAHKWVVGK
;
A
#
# COMPACT_ATOMS: atom_id res chain seq x y z
N GLU A 1 -10.23 11.62 -15.51
CA GLU A 1 -9.62 11.47 -14.17
C GLU A 1 -10.58 10.74 -13.25
N HIS A 2 -10.07 9.79 -12.50
CA HIS A 2 -10.87 8.97 -11.58
C HIS A 2 -10.22 8.94 -10.21
N PHE A 3 -11.08 8.84 -9.21
CA PHE A 3 -10.67 8.92 -7.81
C PHE A 3 -11.37 7.82 -7.02
N TYR A 4 -10.57 7.09 -6.24
CA TYR A 4 -11.08 6.05 -5.33
C TYR A 4 -10.62 6.34 -3.93
N ILE A 5 -11.47 6.00 -2.95
CA ILE A 5 -11.16 6.17 -1.55
C ILE A 5 -11.71 4.97 -0.78
N GLY A 6 -10.95 4.51 0.18
CA GLY A 6 -11.37 3.38 1.02
C GLY A 6 -10.63 3.35 2.34
N GLU A 7 -11.04 2.43 3.19
CA GLU A 7 -10.49 2.28 4.53
C GLU A 7 -9.97 0.87 4.74
N GLY A 8 -8.88 0.75 5.50
CA GLY A 8 -8.35 -0.53 5.93
C GLY A 8 -8.19 -0.56 7.44
N MET A 9 -8.58 -1.70 8.04
CA MET A 9 -8.38 -1.96 9.45
C MET A 9 -7.47 -3.17 9.57
N ILE A 10 -6.32 -3.00 10.20
CA ILE A 10 -5.34 -4.07 10.33
C ILE A 10 -5.26 -4.48 11.80
N PRO A 11 -5.56 -5.76 12.11
CA PRO A 11 -5.38 -6.24 13.46
C PRO A 11 -3.93 -6.20 13.89
N SER A 12 -3.72 -6.16 15.20
CA SER A 12 -2.41 -6.06 15.82
C SER A 12 -1.38 -6.99 15.18
N GLY A 13 -0.25 -6.41 14.76
CA GLY A 13 0.90 -7.18 14.29
C GLY A 13 0.77 -7.79 12.89
N ASN A 14 -0.18 -7.35 12.08
CA ASN A 14 -0.42 -7.93 10.77
C ASN A 14 0.05 -7.03 9.63
N TRP A 15 0.22 -7.65 8.47
CA TRP A 15 0.54 -6.97 7.21
C TRP A 15 -0.72 -6.69 6.41
N SER A 16 -0.64 -5.68 5.55
CA SER A 16 -1.67 -5.34 4.56
C SER A 16 -1.01 -4.98 3.24
N GLY A 17 -1.77 -5.03 2.15
CA GLY A 17 -1.17 -4.86 0.83
C GLY A 17 -0.18 -5.98 0.54
N TYR A 18 -0.45 -7.18 1.03
CA TYR A 18 0.44 -8.31 0.91
C TYR A 18 -0.32 -9.50 0.31
N PRO A 19 0.20 -10.21 -0.70
CA PRO A 19 1.52 -9.99 -1.32
C PRO A 19 1.70 -8.59 -1.89
N PRO A 20 2.95 -8.09 -1.95
CA PRO A 20 3.20 -6.76 -2.48
C PRO A 20 2.63 -6.59 -3.88
N HIS A 21 1.97 -5.46 -4.12
CA HIS A 21 1.38 -5.13 -5.42
C HIS A 21 1.71 -3.68 -5.80
N ARG A 22 1.55 -3.38 -7.07
CA ARG A 22 1.74 -2.03 -7.60
C ARG A 22 0.65 -1.71 -8.62
N HIS A 23 0.51 -0.42 -8.93
CA HIS A 23 -0.38 0.09 -9.97
C HIS A 23 0.22 1.38 -10.54
N ASP A 24 1.46 1.28 -11.02
CA ASP A 24 2.22 2.43 -11.49
C ASP A 24 2.55 2.38 -12.98
N VAL A 25 1.97 1.43 -13.70
CA VAL A 25 2.12 1.29 -15.15
C VAL A 25 0.74 1.13 -15.76
N ASP A 26 0.47 1.85 -16.84
CA ASP A 26 -0.79 1.72 -17.57
C ASP A 26 -0.64 0.62 -18.61
N ASN A 27 -0.99 -0.60 -18.22
CA ASN A 27 -0.84 -1.80 -19.04
C ASN A 27 -2.03 -2.74 -18.84
N PRO A 28 -3.25 -2.31 -19.22
CA PRO A 28 -4.43 -3.16 -19.05
C PRO A 28 -4.34 -4.41 -19.92
N PRO A 29 -4.90 -5.56 -19.51
CA PRO A 29 -5.68 -5.73 -18.28
C PRO A 29 -4.86 -6.08 -17.04
N GLU A 30 -3.53 -6.10 -17.12
CA GLU A 30 -2.67 -6.55 -16.03
C GLU A 30 -2.50 -5.51 -14.94
N GLU A 31 -2.51 -4.23 -15.32
CA GLU A 31 -2.24 -3.14 -14.38
C GLU A 31 -2.78 -1.84 -14.93
N ILE A 32 -3.19 -0.93 -14.03
CA ILE A 32 -3.58 0.44 -14.40
C ILE A 32 -2.81 1.41 -13.51
N ASP A 33 -2.26 2.45 -14.13
CA ASP A 33 -1.45 3.45 -13.44
C ASP A 33 -2.33 4.33 -12.55
N MET A 34 -2.03 4.33 -11.25
CA MET A 34 -2.71 5.15 -10.25
C MET A 34 -1.73 5.55 -9.15
N GLU A 35 -1.77 6.79 -8.76
CA GLU A 35 -1.05 7.25 -7.58
C GLU A 35 -1.91 7.05 -6.35
N GLU A 36 -1.27 6.78 -5.22
CA GLU A 36 -1.97 6.47 -3.99
C GLU A 36 -1.41 7.25 -2.82
N THR A 37 -2.27 7.59 -1.85
CA THR A 37 -1.85 8.09 -0.55
C THR A 37 -2.46 7.24 0.54
N TYR A 38 -1.72 7.07 1.64
CA TYR A 38 -2.20 6.44 2.86
C TYR A 38 -2.12 7.44 4.00
N PHE A 39 -3.21 7.57 4.75
CA PHE A 39 -3.28 8.33 6.00
C PHE A 39 -3.50 7.35 7.14
N TYR A 40 -2.68 7.43 8.20
CA TYR A 40 -2.63 6.41 9.25
C TYR A 40 -3.16 6.90 10.58
N LEU A 41 -3.89 6.03 11.27
CA LEU A 41 -4.27 6.19 12.67
C LEU A 41 -3.90 4.92 13.43
N PHE A 42 -3.49 5.08 14.68
CA PHE A 42 -3.16 3.96 15.56
C PHE A 42 -3.92 4.06 16.86
N ASN A 43 -4.29 2.91 17.41
CA ASN A 43 -4.93 2.81 18.72
C ASN A 43 -4.22 1.74 19.55
N PRO A 44 -3.59 2.09 20.69
CA PRO A 44 -3.40 3.45 21.24
C PRO A 44 -2.57 4.36 20.34
N PRO A 45 -2.69 5.69 20.52
CA PRO A 45 -2.13 6.64 19.53
C PRO A 45 -0.60 6.73 19.46
N GLN A 46 0.13 6.17 20.42
CA GLN A 46 1.59 6.11 20.36
C GLN A 46 2.08 4.94 19.49
N GLY A 47 1.18 4.18 18.89
CA GLY A 47 1.53 3.07 18.04
C GLY A 47 2.22 3.50 16.76
N PHE A 48 2.80 2.54 16.07
CA PHE A 48 3.51 2.79 14.83
C PHE A 48 3.39 1.58 13.90
N GLY A 49 3.74 1.81 12.65
CA GLY A 49 3.81 0.76 11.65
C GLY A 49 4.96 1.03 10.69
N ILE A 50 5.02 0.22 9.64
CA ILE A 50 6.05 0.34 8.62
C ILE A 50 5.38 0.35 7.25
N GLN A 51 5.76 1.31 6.42
CA GLN A 51 5.41 1.34 5.00
C GLN A 51 6.68 1.07 4.21
N LYS A 52 6.68 -0.02 3.45
CA LYS A 52 7.79 -0.34 2.56
C LYS A 52 7.40 0.07 1.14
N ILE A 53 8.36 0.64 0.40
CA ILE A 53 8.18 0.99 -1.01
C ILE A 53 9.42 0.52 -1.76
N TYR A 54 9.24 -0.29 -2.80
CA TYR A 54 10.38 -0.76 -3.57
C TYR A 54 10.01 -1.03 -5.04
N THR A 55 11.01 -0.91 -5.91
CA THR A 55 10.88 -1.23 -7.34
C THR A 55 11.67 -2.50 -7.66
N PRO A 56 11.29 -3.23 -8.73
CA PRO A 56 11.99 -4.47 -9.10
C PRO A 56 13.47 -4.28 -9.39
N ASP A 57 13.85 -3.12 -9.90
CA ASP A 57 15.25 -2.81 -10.23
C ASP A 57 16.05 -2.28 -9.03
N GLY A 58 15.42 -2.11 -7.89
CA GLY A 58 16.07 -1.62 -6.68
C GLY A 58 16.34 -0.12 -6.67
N ARG A 59 15.86 0.62 -7.66
CA ARG A 59 16.04 2.06 -7.73
C ARG A 59 15.36 2.76 -6.54
N ILE A 60 14.22 2.24 -6.12
CA ILE A 60 13.58 2.62 -4.87
C ILE A 60 13.56 1.38 -3.98
N ASP A 61 14.05 1.52 -2.77
CA ASP A 61 14.04 0.45 -1.76
C ASP A 61 14.06 1.12 -0.40
N GLU A 62 12.88 1.57 0.04
CA GLU A 62 12.75 2.42 1.21
C GLU A 62 11.78 1.82 2.21
N THR A 63 12.01 2.10 3.48
CA THR A 63 11.19 1.66 4.58
C THR A 63 10.97 2.85 5.50
N TYR A 64 9.69 3.19 5.71
CA TYR A 64 9.33 4.34 6.53
C TYR A 64 8.60 3.87 7.77
N THR A 65 8.97 4.43 8.92
CA THR A 65 8.13 4.32 10.11
C THR A 65 6.96 5.27 9.94
N VAL A 66 5.75 4.75 10.13
CA VAL A 66 4.54 5.57 10.08
C VAL A 66 3.91 5.62 11.45
N ARG A 67 3.43 6.80 11.84
CA ARG A 67 2.85 7.08 13.15
C ARG A 67 1.47 7.68 12.98
N ASN A 68 0.81 7.89 14.11
CA ASN A 68 -0.53 8.47 14.13
C ASN A 68 -0.54 9.81 13.38
N TYR A 69 -1.47 9.97 12.46
CA TYR A 69 -1.66 11.14 11.59
C TYR A 69 -0.63 11.31 10.46
N ASP A 70 0.27 10.34 10.27
CA ASP A 70 1.19 10.41 9.13
C ASP A 70 0.48 10.11 7.83
N THR A 71 0.98 10.71 6.76
CA THR A 71 0.53 10.44 5.39
C THR A 71 1.73 10.07 4.54
N VAL A 72 1.58 9.02 3.74
CA VAL A 72 2.59 8.59 2.77
C VAL A 72 2.01 8.66 1.37
N ALA A 73 2.74 9.29 0.46
CA ALA A 73 2.35 9.35 -0.95
C ALA A 73 3.17 8.32 -1.73
N ILE A 74 2.50 7.56 -2.57
CA ILE A 74 3.10 6.48 -3.36
C ILE A 74 2.83 6.76 -4.82
N ALA A 75 3.87 7.16 -5.55
CA ALA A 75 3.79 7.42 -6.98
C ALA A 75 4.17 6.19 -7.80
N GLU A 76 5.04 5.34 -7.28
CA GLU A 76 5.45 4.13 -7.97
C GLU A 76 5.95 3.09 -6.97
N GLY A 77 5.99 1.83 -7.42
CA GLY A 77 6.57 0.73 -6.66
C GLY A 77 5.56 -0.11 -5.91
N TYR A 78 6.03 -1.27 -5.48
CA TYR A 78 5.29 -2.14 -4.58
C TYR A 78 5.30 -1.52 -3.18
N HIS A 79 4.16 -1.62 -2.46
CA HIS A 79 4.00 -0.85 -1.23
C HIS A 79 3.25 -1.58 -0.11
N PRO A 80 3.78 -2.72 0.34
CA PRO A 80 3.20 -3.41 1.50
C PRO A 80 3.42 -2.61 2.79
N LEU A 81 2.55 -2.83 3.76
CA LEU A 81 2.63 -2.14 5.05
C LEU A 81 2.26 -3.08 6.19
N CYS A 82 2.66 -2.72 7.40
CA CYS A 82 2.32 -3.51 8.59
C CYS A 82 2.21 -2.63 9.82
N GLY A 83 1.46 -3.11 10.80
CA GLY A 83 1.34 -2.46 12.10
C GLY A 83 2.15 -3.20 13.16
N ALA A 84 2.64 -2.47 14.14
CA ALA A 84 3.37 -3.07 15.26
C ALA A 84 2.44 -3.91 16.12
N PRO A 85 2.94 -5.02 16.71
CA PRO A 85 2.13 -5.81 17.65
C PRO A 85 1.64 -4.96 18.84
N GLY A 86 0.42 -5.21 19.26
CA GLY A 86 -0.20 -4.51 20.38
C GLY A 86 -1.04 -3.30 20.01
N TYR A 87 -0.98 -2.88 18.75
CA TYR A 87 -1.70 -1.70 18.27
C TYR A 87 -2.62 -2.07 17.12
N ASP A 88 -3.81 -1.48 17.11
CA ASP A 88 -4.66 -1.54 15.94
C ASP A 88 -4.27 -0.42 15.00
N MET A 89 -4.22 -0.74 13.72
CA MET A 89 -3.84 0.20 12.68
C MET A 89 -5.02 0.43 11.74
N TYR A 90 -5.33 1.69 11.53
CA TYR A 90 -6.30 2.11 10.53
C TYR A 90 -5.58 2.91 9.46
N TYR A 91 -5.99 2.72 8.21
CA TYR A 91 -5.50 3.63 7.17
C TYR A 91 -6.64 4.01 6.22
N LEU A 92 -6.59 5.26 5.79
CA LEU A 92 -7.46 5.80 4.76
C LEU A 92 -6.61 5.87 3.49
N TRP A 93 -6.99 5.10 2.46
CA TRP A 93 -6.27 5.15 1.20
C TRP A 93 -7.06 5.92 0.16
N THR A 94 -6.35 6.68 -0.66
CA THR A 94 -6.93 7.38 -1.81
C THR A 94 -6.07 7.08 -3.02
N MET A 95 -6.74 6.83 -4.16
CA MET A 95 -6.08 6.59 -5.42
C MET A 95 -6.64 7.50 -6.49
N CYS A 96 -5.76 7.99 -7.36
CA CYS A 96 -6.13 8.86 -8.46
C CYS A 96 -5.39 8.44 -9.71
N GLY A 97 -6.11 8.37 -10.82
CA GLY A 97 -5.53 8.03 -12.11
C GLY A 97 -6.25 8.72 -13.24
N GLN A 98 -5.56 8.89 -14.37
CA GLN A 98 -6.10 9.62 -15.51
C GLN A 98 -6.77 8.71 -16.53
N ASN A 99 -6.22 7.52 -16.72
CA ASN A 99 -6.66 6.60 -17.78
C ASN A 99 -7.36 5.37 -17.23
N ASN A 100 -7.89 5.46 -16.05
CA ASN A 100 -8.29 4.27 -15.34
C ASN A 100 -9.60 3.68 -15.86
N ARG A 101 -9.70 2.37 -15.74
CA ARG A 101 -10.89 1.57 -16.04
C ARG A 101 -11.30 0.72 -14.84
N GLY A 102 -10.72 0.97 -13.66
CA GLY A 102 -10.97 0.22 -12.45
C GLY A 102 -9.75 0.12 -11.58
N LEU A 103 -9.85 -0.65 -10.50
CA LEU A 103 -8.74 -0.93 -9.59
C LEU A 103 -8.05 -2.21 -10.06
N ILE A 104 -6.98 -2.07 -10.82
CA ILE A 104 -6.21 -3.20 -11.33
C ILE A 104 -4.76 -3.03 -10.90
N SER A 105 -4.27 -3.98 -10.13
CA SER A 105 -2.91 -3.98 -9.62
C SER A 105 -2.16 -5.24 -10.06
N SER A 106 -0.84 -5.15 -10.07
CA SER A 106 0.04 -6.25 -10.42
C SER A 106 0.82 -6.68 -9.19
N MET A 107 0.78 -7.97 -8.87
CA MET A 107 1.53 -8.51 -7.74
C MET A 107 2.99 -8.74 -8.10
N ASP A 108 3.87 -8.53 -7.12
CA ASP A 108 5.27 -8.89 -7.27
C ASP A 108 5.39 -10.40 -7.51
N PRO A 109 5.95 -10.83 -8.65
CA PRO A 109 6.05 -12.27 -8.95
C PRO A 109 6.85 -13.06 -7.91
N ALA A 110 7.78 -12.42 -7.22
CA ALA A 110 8.61 -13.11 -6.21
C ALA A 110 7.79 -13.53 -4.99
N HIS A 111 6.69 -12.84 -4.71
CA HIS A 111 5.91 -13.07 -3.50
C HIS A 111 4.48 -13.54 -3.74
N LYS A 112 4.03 -13.54 -4.99
CA LYS A 112 2.62 -13.86 -5.25
C LYS A 112 2.24 -15.31 -4.90
N TRP A 113 3.22 -16.19 -4.73
CA TRP A 113 2.97 -17.57 -4.31
C TRP A 113 2.25 -17.64 -2.96
N VAL A 114 2.33 -16.58 -2.16
CA VAL A 114 1.67 -16.53 -0.84
C VAL A 114 0.14 -16.61 -0.95
N VAL A 115 -0.43 -16.17 -2.07
CA VAL A 115 -1.89 -16.18 -2.28
C VAL A 115 -2.42 -17.59 -2.28
N GLY A 116 -1.93 -18.58 -2.39
CA GLY A 116 -2.46 -19.93 -2.34
C GLY A 116 -2.29 -20.64 -1.00
N LYS A 117 -1.82 -19.94 0.00
CA LYS A 117 -1.49 -20.57 1.30
C LYS A 117 -2.69 -20.66 2.27
#